data_d0af1df43ec8fb962e4effe8fddd0b54
#
_entry.id   d0af1df43ec8fb962e4effe8fddd0b54
#
_cell.length_a   1.000
_cell.length_b   1.000
_cell.length_c   1.000
_cell.angle_alpha   90.00
_cell.angle_beta   90.00
_cell.angle_gamma   90.00
#
_symmetry.space_group_name_H-M   'P 1'
#
loop_
_entity.id
_entity.type
_entity.pdbx_description
1 polymer ?
#
loop_
_entity_poly.entity_id
_entity_poly.type
_entity_poly.pdbx_seq_one_letter_code
_entity_poly.pdbx_strand_id
1 'polypeptide(L)'
;MAPKCKSTSSWNPLRSRASTSSNTNPTPSSIRFCDKKACKDFLENFSRQGVHSERQVILSDFFDTDLPTIIHSRGWESLCDVPVTCPSVLIQEFYSNMHGFDYLVPPFVTHIRGTRIVVTPDIVSNVLHVPKVVHPNYPSCEHLRTMSKDELMSAFCEHPSDWGDRQFTSCTAFAKGPRFLNMVMTFVLHPLSHYNSITEPRAQFLLSLLKHLTLDFLSHFIISIIDVYKDIATRNKLIFPSAIMKISHHFSIPFPISSHFHIMCAHRYR
;
A
#
# COMPACT_ATOMS: atom_id res chain seq x y z
N MET A 1 -52.63 34.39 55.97
CA MET A 1 -53.80 33.46 56.15
C MET A 1 -53.83 32.56 54.90
N ALA A 2 -53.65 31.28 55.15
CA ALA A 2 -53.89 30.24 54.13
C ALA A 2 -55.39 30.06 53.94
N PRO A 3 -55.84 29.36 52.91
CA PRO A 3 -55.87 27.92 53.02
C PRO A 3 -55.50 27.11 51.78
N LYS A 4 -55.18 25.85 52.08
CA LYS A 4 -55.02 24.70 51.21
C LYS A 4 -56.29 24.36 50.44
N CYS A 5 -56.18 23.81 49.24
CA CYS A 5 -57.08 22.78 48.77
C CYS A 5 -56.34 21.74 47.91
N LYS A 6 -56.54 20.49 48.28
CA LYS A 6 -56.18 19.25 47.63
C LYS A 6 -57.14 18.95 46.48
N SER A 7 -56.68 18.33 45.41
CA SER A 7 -57.41 17.20 44.82
C SER A 7 -56.57 16.48 43.78
N THR A 8 -56.47 15.24 43.98
CA THR A 8 -56.14 14.05 43.21
C THR A 8 -56.85 13.99 41.87
N SER A 9 -56.13 13.53 40.83
CA SER A 9 -56.57 12.38 40.04
C SER A 9 -55.53 11.97 39.02
N SER A 10 -55.20 10.72 39.09
CA SER A 10 -54.44 9.92 38.16
C SER A 10 -55.10 9.81 36.76
N TRP A 11 -54.35 9.99 35.72
CA TRP A 11 -54.62 9.32 34.46
C TRP A 11 -53.32 9.11 33.69
N ASN A 12 -52.90 7.83 33.55
CA ASN A 12 -51.92 7.38 32.63
C ASN A 12 -52.58 6.95 31.32
N PRO A 13 -52.18 7.45 30.17
CA PRO A 13 -52.35 6.69 28.93
C PRO A 13 -51.01 6.09 28.53
N LEU A 14 -51.01 4.79 28.47
CA LEU A 14 -50.02 3.97 27.76
C LEU A 14 -49.82 4.52 26.35
N ARG A 15 -48.70 5.20 26.11
CA ARG A 15 -48.20 5.42 24.77
C ARG A 15 -47.27 4.27 24.44
N SER A 16 -47.78 3.36 23.61
CA SER A 16 -46.97 2.41 22.86
C SER A 16 -45.93 3.17 22.06
N ARG A 17 -44.66 3.03 22.47
CA ARG A 17 -43.51 3.50 21.73
C ARG A 17 -43.30 2.50 20.60
N ALA A 18 -43.70 2.87 19.39
CA ALA A 18 -43.27 2.17 18.18
C ALA A 18 -41.77 2.27 18.10
N SER A 19 -41.09 1.19 18.39
CA SER A 19 -39.65 1.01 18.10
C SER A 19 -39.50 0.85 16.60
N THR A 20 -39.18 1.93 15.90
CA THR A 20 -38.57 1.84 14.58
C THR A 20 -37.21 1.20 14.75
N SER A 21 -37.16 -0.11 14.63
CA SER A 21 -35.92 -0.83 14.44
C SER A 21 -35.39 -0.48 13.06
N SER A 22 -34.43 0.45 13.00
CA SER A 22 -33.52 0.55 11.86
C SER A 22 -32.70 -0.72 11.85
N ASN A 23 -33.08 -1.66 11.00
CA ASN A 23 -32.29 -2.84 10.67
C ASN A 23 -31.06 -2.42 9.86
N THR A 24 -30.09 -1.80 10.52
CA THR A 24 -28.69 -1.88 10.10
C THR A 24 -28.12 -3.11 10.78
N ASN A 25 -28.18 -4.26 10.13
CA ASN A 25 -27.43 -5.43 10.56
C ASN A 25 -25.95 -5.03 10.58
N PRO A 26 -25.30 -4.88 11.74
CA PRO A 26 -23.85 -4.77 11.78
C PRO A 26 -23.35 -6.11 11.23
N THR A 27 -22.56 -6.07 10.16
CA THR A 27 -21.85 -7.25 9.68
C THR A 27 -21.15 -7.88 10.88
N PRO A 28 -21.43 -9.12 11.23
CA PRO A 28 -20.85 -9.75 12.42
C PRO A 28 -19.33 -9.62 12.36
N SER A 29 -18.68 -9.24 13.46
CA SER A 29 -17.22 -9.16 13.54
C SER A 29 -16.54 -10.47 13.11
N SER A 30 -17.24 -11.60 13.25
CA SER A 30 -16.83 -12.94 12.80
C SER A 30 -16.70 -13.09 11.28
N ILE A 31 -17.29 -12.20 10.46
CA ILE A 31 -17.17 -12.24 9.00
C ILE A 31 -15.95 -11.43 8.51
N ARG A 32 -15.52 -10.42 9.27
CA ARG A 32 -14.39 -9.56 8.86
C ARG A 32 -13.02 -10.19 9.06
N PHE A 33 -12.88 -11.03 10.06
CA PHE A 33 -11.59 -11.60 10.47
C PHE A 33 -11.61 -13.12 10.36
N CYS A 34 -10.53 -13.69 9.82
CA CYS A 34 -10.41 -15.13 9.67
C CYS A 34 -10.33 -15.87 11.01
N ASP A 35 -9.79 -15.20 12.04
CA ASP A 35 -9.67 -15.77 13.39
C ASP A 35 -9.57 -14.67 14.46
N LYS A 36 -9.44 -15.10 15.73
CA LYS A 36 -9.28 -14.18 16.89
C LYS A 36 -7.98 -13.40 16.84
N LYS A 37 -6.91 -14.00 16.27
CA LYS A 37 -5.61 -13.33 16.14
C LYS A 37 -5.71 -12.15 15.16
N ALA A 38 -6.32 -12.36 13.98
CA ALA A 38 -6.53 -11.30 13.00
C ALA A 38 -7.36 -10.13 13.56
N CYS A 39 -8.40 -10.43 14.37
CA CYS A 39 -9.19 -9.42 15.06
C CYS A 39 -8.33 -8.63 16.06
N LYS A 40 -7.51 -9.31 16.85
CA LYS A 40 -6.59 -8.69 17.81
C LYS A 40 -5.55 -7.83 17.08
N ASP A 41 -4.91 -8.37 16.05
CA ASP A 41 -3.92 -7.65 15.24
C ASP A 41 -4.52 -6.40 14.59
N PHE A 42 -5.77 -6.47 14.11
CA PHE A 42 -6.48 -5.29 13.61
C PHE A 42 -6.59 -4.19 14.67
N LEU A 43 -7.07 -4.54 15.88
CA LEU A 43 -7.32 -3.55 16.93
C LEU A 43 -6.02 -2.95 17.49
N GLU A 44 -5.00 -3.77 17.69
CA GLU A 44 -3.76 -3.37 18.34
C GLU A 44 -2.76 -2.71 17.37
N ASN A 45 -2.68 -3.22 16.13
CA ASN A 45 -1.62 -2.85 15.20
C ASN A 45 -2.12 -2.08 13.97
N PHE A 46 -3.18 -2.55 13.28
CA PHE A 46 -3.51 -2.06 11.96
C PHE A 46 -4.56 -0.96 11.92
N SER A 47 -5.52 -0.93 12.87
CA SER A 47 -6.65 0.03 12.85
C SER A 47 -6.23 1.50 12.88
N ARG A 48 -5.04 1.79 13.41
CA ARG A 48 -4.48 3.14 13.54
C ARG A 48 -3.44 3.47 12.47
N GLN A 49 -3.06 2.49 11.64
CA GLN A 49 -2.07 2.71 10.60
C GLN A 49 -2.63 3.56 9.47
N GLY A 50 -1.86 4.55 9.07
CA GLY A 50 -2.14 5.29 7.85
C GLY A 50 -1.95 4.42 6.61
N VAL A 51 -2.52 4.85 5.50
CA VAL A 51 -2.34 4.20 4.20
C VAL A 51 -1.44 5.08 3.34
N HIS A 52 -0.54 4.45 2.59
CA HIS A 52 0.34 5.17 1.68
C HIS A 52 -0.46 5.88 0.59
N SER A 53 -0.05 7.12 0.27
CA SER A 53 -0.68 7.89 -0.80
C SER A 53 0.05 7.60 -2.11
N GLU A 54 -0.55 6.80 -2.96
CA GLU A 54 -0.06 6.57 -4.31
C GLU A 54 -0.35 7.78 -5.20
N ARG A 55 0.38 7.90 -6.31
CA ARG A 55 0.25 9.03 -7.25
C ARG A 55 0.21 8.53 -8.67
N GLN A 56 -0.55 9.21 -9.51
CA GLN A 56 -0.46 9.04 -10.96
C GLN A 56 0.89 9.54 -11.47
N VAL A 57 1.48 8.80 -12.40
CA VAL A 57 2.69 9.21 -13.12
C VAL A 57 2.33 9.46 -14.59
N ILE A 58 2.38 10.70 -15.03
CA ILE A 58 2.12 11.07 -16.42
C ILE A 58 3.44 10.96 -17.17
N LEU A 59 3.66 9.84 -17.86
CA LEU A 59 4.95 9.52 -18.50
C LEU A 59 5.39 10.57 -19.51
N SER A 60 4.46 11.24 -20.20
CA SER A 60 4.76 12.32 -21.13
C SER A 60 5.42 13.53 -20.47
N ASP A 61 5.24 13.75 -19.17
CA ASP A 61 5.86 14.84 -18.45
C ASP A 61 7.37 14.61 -18.18
N PHE A 62 7.84 13.39 -18.46
CA PHE A 62 9.22 12.94 -18.23
C PHE A 62 9.95 12.59 -19.54
N PHE A 63 9.50 13.13 -20.68
CA PHE A 63 10.01 12.81 -22.00
C PHE A 63 11.52 13.04 -22.19
N ASP A 64 12.11 13.90 -21.36
CA ASP A 64 13.55 14.26 -21.36
C ASP A 64 14.38 13.40 -20.37
N THR A 65 13.81 12.27 -19.90
CA THR A 65 14.48 11.31 -19.00
C THR A 65 14.28 9.89 -19.52
N ASP A 66 15.03 8.93 -18.96
CA ASP A 66 14.89 7.51 -19.30
C ASP A 66 13.64 6.85 -18.68
N LEU A 67 12.88 7.59 -17.85
CA LEU A 67 11.73 7.04 -17.12
C LEU A 67 10.69 6.40 -18.05
N PRO A 68 10.21 7.05 -19.12
CA PRO A 68 9.26 6.41 -20.04
C PRO A 68 9.81 5.11 -20.64
N THR A 69 11.06 5.10 -21.07
CA THR A 69 11.73 3.92 -21.63
C THR A 69 11.82 2.79 -20.60
N ILE A 70 12.16 3.10 -19.36
CA ILE A 70 12.23 2.13 -18.26
C ILE A 70 10.87 1.49 -17.99
N ILE A 71 9.81 2.26 -18.00
CA ILE A 71 8.43 1.78 -17.76
C ILE A 71 7.93 0.95 -18.96
N HIS A 72 8.03 1.49 -20.19
CA HIS A 72 7.55 0.81 -21.39
C HIS A 72 8.28 -0.51 -21.68
N SER A 73 9.60 -0.53 -21.53
CA SER A 73 10.38 -1.75 -21.76
C SER A 73 10.04 -2.90 -20.83
N ARG A 74 9.38 -2.61 -19.69
CA ARG A 74 8.93 -3.58 -18.69
C ARG A 74 7.43 -3.88 -18.74
N GLY A 75 6.65 -3.16 -19.53
CA GLY A 75 5.19 -3.27 -19.56
C GLY A 75 4.55 -2.85 -18.24
N TRP A 76 5.05 -1.77 -17.61
CA TRP A 76 4.60 -1.29 -16.31
C TRP A 76 3.71 -0.04 -16.37
N GLU A 77 3.16 0.28 -17.53
CA GLU A 77 2.31 1.46 -17.76
C GLU A 77 1.12 1.49 -16.82
N SER A 78 0.49 0.34 -16.58
CA SER A 78 -0.66 0.21 -15.68
C SER A 78 -0.37 0.55 -14.22
N LEU A 79 0.90 0.52 -13.81
CA LEU A 79 1.33 0.97 -12.48
C LEU A 79 1.37 2.50 -12.37
N CYS A 80 1.46 3.19 -13.51
CA CYS A 80 1.50 4.65 -13.59
C CYS A 80 0.11 5.29 -13.69
N ASP A 81 -0.95 4.49 -13.81
CA ASP A 81 -2.33 4.94 -13.92
C ASP A 81 -2.81 5.72 -12.68
N VAL A 82 -3.96 6.35 -12.83
CA VAL A 82 -4.65 7.00 -11.70
C VAL A 82 -4.92 5.97 -10.60
N PRO A 83 -4.45 6.21 -9.37
CA PRO A 83 -4.71 5.31 -8.26
C PRO A 83 -6.20 5.13 -7.98
N VAL A 84 -6.59 3.90 -7.70
CA VAL A 84 -7.98 3.59 -7.32
C VAL A 84 -8.24 4.09 -5.91
N THR A 85 -9.36 4.80 -5.73
CA THR A 85 -9.80 5.24 -4.39
C THR A 85 -10.08 4.05 -3.50
N CYS A 86 -9.53 4.08 -2.31
CA CYS A 86 -9.58 2.95 -1.39
C CYS A 86 -9.96 3.36 0.03
N PRO A 87 -10.94 2.69 0.67
CA PRO A 87 -11.21 2.86 2.08
C PRO A 87 -10.06 2.32 2.94
N SER A 88 -9.49 3.15 3.82
CA SER A 88 -8.37 2.75 4.68
C SER A 88 -8.66 1.49 5.51
N VAL A 89 -9.90 1.36 5.99
CA VAL A 89 -10.35 0.21 6.79
C VAL A 89 -10.22 -1.11 6.03
N LEU A 90 -10.38 -1.10 4.71
CA LEU A 90 -10.25 -2.29 3.88
C LEU A 90 -8.80 -2.74 3.76
N ILE A 91 -7.88 -1.78 3.59
CA ILE A 91 -6.45 -2.07 3.58
C ILE A 91 -5.99 -2.59 4.94
N GLN A 92 -6.46 -1.98 6.01
CA GLN A 92 -6.19 -2.43 7.38
C GLN A 92 -6.72 -3.86 7.63
N GLU A 93 -7.91 -4.18 7.10
CA GLU A 93 -8.52 -5.50 7.16
C GLU A 93 -7.73 -6.52 6.34
N PHE A 94 -7.28 -6.16 5.13
CA PHE A 94 -6.42 -6.99 4.29
C PHE A 94 -5.14 -7.39 5.03
N TYR A 95 -4.43 -6.43 5.60
CA TYR A 95 -3.19 -6.70 6.33
C TYR A 95 -3.42 -7.52 7.61
N SER A 96 -4.42 -7.20 8.40
CA SER A 96 -4.68 -7.92 9.66
C SER A 96 -5.04 -9.38 9.48
N ASN A 97 -5.59 -9.76 8.34
CA ASN A 97 -5.98 -11.12 8.00
C ASN A 97 -4.88 -11.93 7.27
N MET A 98 -3.68 -11.37 7.12
CA MET A 98 -2.60 -12.05 6.40
C MET A 98 -2.04 -13.24 7.18
N HIS A 99 -1.89 -14.38 6.50
CA HIS A 99 -1.30 -15.60 7.05
C HIS A 99 -0.77 -16.52 5.94
N GLY A 100 -0.09 -17.61 6.32
CA GLY A 100 0.34 -18.66 5.39
C GLY A 100 1.42 -18.21 4.42
N PHE A 101 2.29 -17.28 4.83
CA PHE A 101 3.42 -16.82 4.01
C PHE A 101 4.73 -17.44 4.49
N ASP A 102 5.56 -17.82 3.52
CA ASP A 102 6.96 -18.15 3.71
C ASP A 102 7.83 -17.01 3.14
N TYR A 103 9.02 -16.80 3.72
CA TYR A 103 9.96 -15.78 3.26
C TYR A 103 10.60 -16.09 1.91
N LEU A 104 10.62 -17.36 1.55
CA LEU A 104 11.36 -17.83 0.36
C LEU A 104 10.47 -17.93 -0.87
N VAL A 105 9.16 -18.08 -0.68
CA VAL A 105 8.23 -18.31 -1.80
C VAL A 105 6.89 -17.61 -1.54
N PRO A 106 6.50 -16.59 -2.37
CA PRO A 106 5.11 -16.20 -2.40
C PRO A 106 4.28 -17.41 -2.86
N PRO A 107 3.13 -17.71 -2.31
CA PRO A 107 2.04 -16.79 -2.00
C PRO A 107 1.80 -16.53 -0.52
N PHE A 108 0.84 -15.63 -0.23
CA PHE A 108 0.20 -15.52 1.08
C PHE A 108 -1.32 -15.57 0.96
N VAL A 109 -1.98 -15.80 2.08
CA VAL A 109 -3.45 -15.81 2.18
C VAL A 109 -3.90 -14.64 3.01
N THR A 110 -5.01 -14.00 2.62
CA THR A 110 -5.71 -13.01 3.42
C THR A 110 -7.22 -13.17 3.29
N HIS A 111 -7.97 -12.42 4.08
CA HIS A 111 -9.43 -12.37 4.00
C HIS A 111 -9.89 -10.90 3.99
N ILE A 112 -10.87 -10.61 3.14
CA ILE A 112 -11.56 -9.33 3.13
C ILE A 112 -13.05 -9.60 3.10
N ARG A 113 -13.78 -9.06 4.07
CA ARG A 113 -15.24 -9.26 4.20
C ARG A 113 -15.65 -10.72 4.14
N GLY A 114 -14.85 -11.61 4.75
CA GLY A 114 -15.08 -13.05 4.77
C GLY A 114 -14.66 -13.80 3.50
N THR A 115 -14.28 -13.09 2.44
CA THR A 115 -13.78 -13.71 1.22
C THR A 115 -12.29 -14.05 1.38
N ARG A 116 -11.95 -15.33 1.22
CA ARG A 116 -10.57 -15.81 1.23
C ARG A 116 -9.88 -15.47 -0.09
N ILE A 117 -8.73 -14.82 -0.02
CA ILE A 117 -7.89 -14.42 -1.16
C ILE A 117 -6.53 -15.09 -1.02
N VAL A 118 -6.09 -15.78 -2.06
CA VAL A 118 -4.70 -16.26 -2.17
C VAL A 118 -3.96 -15.33 -3.10
N VAL A 119 -3.04 -14.54 -2.58
CA VAL A 119 -2.26 -13.58 -3.37
C VAL A 119 -1.04 -14.29 -3.94
N THR A 120 -1.07 -14.54 -5.25
CA THR A 120 0.01 -15.19 -6.01
C THR A 120 0.58 -14.23 -7.05
N PRO A 121 1.81 -14.46 -7.55
CA PRO A 121 2.35 -13.69 -8.68
C PRO A 121 1.41 -13.70 -9.90
N ASP A 122 0.69 -14.80 -10.15
CA ASP A 122 -0.26 -14.92 -11.27
C ASP A 122 -1.44 -13.97 -11.12
N ILE A 123 -2.04 -13.92 -9.92
CA ILE A 123 -3.15 -13.00 -9.62
C ILE A 123 -2.68 -11.57 -9.72
N VAL A 124 -1.52 -11.24 -9.13
CA VAL A 124 -0.94 -9.89 -9.20
C VAL A 124 -0.66 -9.49 -10.65
N SER A 125 -0.08 -10.38 -11.46
CA SER A 125 0.16 -10.17 -12.89
C SER A 125 -1.14 -9.86 -13.63
N ASN A 126 -2.17 -10.66 -13.45
CA ASN A 126 -3.46 -10.49 -14.12
C ASN A 126 -4.16 -9.20 -13.70
N VAL A 127 -4.13 -8.87 -12.41
CA VAL A 127 -4.85 -7.70 -11.85
C VAL A 127 -4.13 -6.38 -12.15
N LEU A 128 -2.80 -6.39 -12.10
CA LEU A 128 -1.99 -5.20 -12.36
C LEU A 128 -1.53 -5.08 -13.81
N HIS A 129 -1.81 -6.07 -14.66
CA HIS A 129 -1.34 -6.14 -16.05
C HIS A 129 0.18 -6.00 -16.18
N VAL A 130 0.93 -6.59 -15.24
CA VAL A 130 2.38 -6.58 -15.21
C VAL A 130 2.90 -7.93 -15.67
N PRO A 131 3.81 -7.99 -16.67
CA PRO A 131 4.31 -9.25 -17.17
C PRO A 131 5.18 -9.99 -16.15
N LYS A 132 5.15 -11.33 -16.23
CA LYS A 132 6.02 -12.19 -15.43
C LYS A 132 7.42 -12.22 -16.02
N VAL A 133 8.43 -12.27 -15.14
CA VAL A 133 9.84 -12.43 -15.51
C VAL A 133 10.31 -13.81 -15.08
N VAL A 134 10.77 -14.62 -16.04
CA VAL A 134 11.17 -16.01 -15.77
C VAL A 134 12.56 -16.07 -15.13
N HIS A 135 13.48 -15.22 -15.57
CA HIS A 135 14.87 -15.20 -15.10
C HIS A 135 15.26 -13.78 -14.68
N PRO A 136 14.89 -13.34 -13.46
CA PRO A 136 15.27 -12.01 -13.00
C PRO A 136 16.76 -11.93 -12.66
N ASN A 137 17.40 -10.84 -13.09
CA ASN A 137 18.79 -10.55 -12.70
C ASN A 137 18.86 -9.94 -11.30
N TYR A 138 17.85 -9.13 -10.92
CA TYR A 138 17.79 -8.52 -9.59
C TYR A 138 16.83 -9.33 -8.69
N PRO A 139 17.19 -9.58 -7.41
CA PRO A 139 18.35 -9.09 -6.64
C PRO A 139 19.63 -9.95 -6.76
N SER A 140 19.65 -10.95 -7.63
CA SER A 140 20.75 -11.94 -7.72
C SER A 140 22.00 -11.42 -8.43
N CYS A 141 21.99 -10.19 -8.97
CA CYS A 141 23.13 -9.59 -9.65
C CYS A 141 24.29 -9.33 -8.65
N GLU A 142 25.34 -10.15 -8.73
CA GLU A 142 26.50 -10.07 -7.84
C GLU A 142 27.16 -8.70 -7.88
N HIS A 143 27.32 -8.13 -9.07
CA HIS A 143 27.91 -6.80 -9.24
C HIS A 143 27.19 -5.72 -8.41
N LEU A 144 25.83 -5.70 -8.39
CA LEU A 144 25.08 -4.75 -7.57
C LEU A 144 25.22 -5.02 -6.07
N ARG A 145 25.34 -6.27 -5.69
CA ARG A 145 25.46 -6.67 -4.27
C ARG A 145 26.82 -6.33 -3.67
N THR A 146 27.86 -6.25 -4.49
CA THR A 146 29.25 -5.96 -4.07
C THR A 146 29.63 -4.50 -4.24
N MET A 147 28.79 -3.69 -4.89
CA MET A 147 29.06 -2.25 -5.04
C MET A 147 29.10 -1.55 -3.69
N SER A 148 30.08 -0.71 -3.51
CA SER A 148 30.15 0.19 -2.36
C SER A 148 29.08 1.29 -2.44
N LYS A 149 28.77 1.90 -1.30
CA LYS A 149 27.83 3.03 -1.23
C LYS A 149 28.26 4.22 -2.08
N ASP A 150 29.58 4.48 -2.16
CA ASP A 150 30.11 5.60 -2.94
C ASP A 150 30.04 5.33 -4.45
N GLU A 151 30.23 4.08 -4.87
CA GLU A 151 29.99 3.67 -6.26
C GLU A 151 28.51 3.82 -6.65
N LEU A 152 27.57 3.44 -5.75
CA LEU A 152 26.14 3.68 -5.95
C LEU A 152 25.83 5.17 -6.10
N MET A 153 26.40 6.04 -5.23
CA MET A 153 26.21 7.49 -5.33
C MET A 153 26.77 8.05 -6.63
N SER A 154 27.94 7.61 -7.05
CA SER A 154 28.55 8.04 -8.32
C SER A 154 27.69 7.71 -9.54
N ALA A 155 26.88 6.64 -9.46
CA ALA A 155 25.96 6.28 -10.53
C ALA A 155 24.72 7.19 -10.62
N PHE A 156 24.40 7.93 -9.56
CA PHE A 156 23.20 8.79 -9.50
C PHE A 156 23.48 10.27 -9.60
N CYS A 157 24.69 10.71 -9.25
CA CYS A 157 25.05 12.13 -9.12
C CYS A 157 25.83 12.61 -10.34
N GLU A 158 25.63 13.87 -10.73
CA GLU A 158 26.42 14.52 -11.77
C GLU A 158 27.83 14.90 -11.25
N HIS A 159 27.95 15.13 -9.95
CA HIS A 159 29.20 15.48 -9.29
C HIS A 159 29.50 14.49 -8.18
N PRO A 160 30.80 14.28 -7.85
CA PRO A 160 31.19 13.40 -6.78
C PRO A 160 30.44 13.74 -5.50
N SER A 161 29.86 12.71 -4.89
CA SER A 161 29.10 12.83 -3.65
C SER A 161 29.40 11.62 -2.79
N ASP A 162 29.61 11.84 -1.49
CA ASP A 162 29.99 10.81 -0.53
C ASP A 162 28.75 10.36 0.27
N TRP A 163 28.58 9.05 0.38
CA TRP A 163 27.59 8.45 1.27
C TRP A 163 28.14 8.26 2.68
N GLY A 164 29.39 7.82 2.77
CA GLY A 164 30.06 7.48 4.03
C GLY A 164 29.37 6.32 4.75
N ASP A 165 29.52 6.28 6.07
CA ASP A 165 29.02 5.19 6.93
C ASP A 165 27.53 5.31 7.30
N ARG A 166 26.83 6.31 6.79
CA ARG A 166 25.41 6.55 7.12
C ARG A 166 24.51 5.41 6.63
N GLN A 167 23.42 5.15 7.34
CA GLN A 167 22.41 4.17 6.92
C GLN A 167 21.61 4.63 5.69
N PHE A 168 21.48 5.95 5.51
CA PHE A 168 20.79 6.55 4.38
C PHE A 168 21.49 7.82 3.95
N THR A 169 21.32 8.19 2.69
CA THR A 169 21.85 9.44 2.14
C THR A 169 20.76 10.26 1.47
N SER A 170 21.01 11.55 1.27
CA SER A 170 20.07 12.47 0.62
C SER A 170 20.06 12.26 -0.90
N CYS A 171 18.87 12.27 -1.50
CA CYS A 171 18.69 12.24 -2.95
C CYS A 171 18.76 13.64 -3.61
N THR A 172 19.09 14.70 -2.86
CA THR A 172 19.14 16.06 -3.41
C THR A 172 20.25 16.27 -4.43
N ALA A 173 21.34 15.50 -4.30
CA ALA A 173 22.49 15.54 -5.21
C ALA A 173 22.28 14.70 -6.49
N PHE A 174 21.19 13.94 -6.58
CA PHE A 174 20.93 13.08 -7.74
C PHE A 174 20.70 13.92 -8.99
N ALA A 175 21.23 13.46 -10.10
CA ALA A 175 20.88 13.94 -11.44
C ALA A 175 19.36 13.81 -11.68
N LYS A 176 18.84 14.57 -12.63
CA LYS A 176 17.40 14.69 -12.90
C LYS A 176 16.72 13.31 -13.09
N GLY A 177 17.28 12.46 -13.95
CA GLY A 177 16.72 11.13 -14.25
C GLY A 177 16.61 10.22 -13.01
N PRO A 178 17.73 9.92 -12.31
CA PRO A 178 17.71 9.13 -11.09
C PRO A 178 16.80 9.70 -10.00
N ARG A 179 16.70 11.03 -9.86
CA ARG A 179 15.81 11.68 -8.89
C ARG A 179 14.36 11.41 -9.19
N PHE A 180 13.92 11.59 -10.42
CA PHE A 180 12.54 11.31 -10.83
C PHE A 180 12.20 9.82 -10.73
N LEU A 181 13.12 8.96 -11.15
CA LEU A 181 12.92 7.52 -11.01
C LEU A 181 12.80 7.10 -9.54
N ASN A 182 13.60 7.70 -8.62
CA ASN A 182 13.46 7.46 -7.18
C ASN A 182 12.10 7.95 -6.65
N MET A 183 11.56 9.06 -7.17
CA MET A 183 10.22 9.51 -6.82
C MET A 183 9.16 8.49 -7.26
N VAL A 184 9.18 8.04 -8.52
CA VAL A 184 8.25 7.03 -9.03
C VAL A 184 8.39 5.73 -8.23
N MET A 185 9.61 5.29 -7.97
CA MET A 185 9.87 4.13 -7.13
C MET A 185 9.22 4.29 -5.74
N THR A 186 9.35 5.46 -5.12
CA THR A 186 8.79 5.72 -3.78
C THR A 186 7.26 5.74 -3.74
N PHE A 187 6.61 6.17 -4.80
CA PHE A 187 5.15 6.28 -4.79
C PHE A 187 4.44 5.10 -5.43
N VAL A 188 5.12 4.35 -6.29
CA VAL A 188 4.49 3.32 -7.13
C VAL A 188 5.14 1.95 -6.96
N LEU A 189 6.47 1.85 -7.11
CA LEU A 189 7.13 0.55 -7.23
C LEU A 189 7.58 -0.04 -5.89
N HIS A 190 8.02 0.81 -4.97
CA HIS A 190 8.48 0.44 -3.63
C HIS A 190 8.10 1.53 -2.63
N PRO A 191 6.81 1.58 -2.23
CA PRO A 191 6.27 2.70 -1.47
C PRO A 191 6.94 2.88 -0.10
N LEU A 192 7.36 4.12 0.17
CA LEU A 192 7.91 4.55 1.46
C LEU A 192 7.38 5.93 1.84
N SER A 193 7.57 6.30 3.10
CA SER A 193 7.12 7.59 3.63
C SER A 193 7.93 8.77 3.09
N HIS A 194 9.19 8.57 2.70
CA HIS A 194 10.11 9.62 2.32
C HIS A 194 10.83 9.29 1.00
N TYR A 195 10.88 10.26 0.08
CA TYR A 195 11.59 10.16 -1.20
C TYR A 195 12.89 10.98 -1.24
N ASN A 196 13.16 11.79 -0.19
CA ASN A 196 14.33 12.65 -0.15
C ASN A 196 15.59 11.95 0.35
N SER A 197 15.46 10.71 0.83
CA SER A 197 16.57 9.90 1.29
C SER A 197 16.44 8.48 0.77
N ILE A 198 17.57 7.81 0.60
CA ILE A 198 17.65 6.45 0.08
C ILE A 198 18.57 5.60 0.96
N THR A 199 18.17 4.35 1.19
CA THR A 199 19.00 3.32 1.82
C THR A 199 19.75 2.53 0.77
N GLU A 200 20.80 1.81 1.15
CA GLU A 200 21.60 1.01 0.23
C GLU A 200 20.78 -0.02 -0.57
N PRO A 201 19.88 -0.84 0.02
CA PRO A 201 19.06 -1.75 -0.77
C PRO A 201 18.17 -1.05 -1.78
N ARG A 202 17.66 0.13 -1.46
CA ARG A 202 16.89 0.94 -2.40
C ARG A 202 17.73 1.53 -3.51
N ALA A 203 18.94 1.94 -3.20
CA ALA A 203 19.88 2.44 -4.20
C ALA A 203 20.24 1.32 -5.21
N GLN A 204 20.47 0.10 -4.72
CA GLN A 204 20.66 -1.06 -5.57
C GLN A 204 19.45 -1.34 -6.45
N PHE A 205 18.23 -1.25 -5.90
CA PHE A 205 16.99 -1.36 -6.67
C PHE A 205 16.87 -0.25 -7.72
N LEU A 206 17.12 1.01 -7.35
CA LEU A 206 17.12 2.15 -8.28
C LEU A 206 18.14 1.95 -9.41
N LEU A 207 19.36 1.52 -9.08
CA LEU A 207 20.40 1.25 -10.08
C LEU A 207 20.02 0.09 -11.00
N SER A 208 19.36 -0.94 -10.49
CA SER A 208 18.86 -2.05 -11.31
C SER A 208 17.88 -1.58 -12.38
N LEU A 209 17.04 -0.60 -12.05
CA LEU A 209 16.12 0.02 -13.00
C LEU A 209 16.87 0.83 -14.07
N LEU A 210 17.83 1.67 -13.66
CA LEU A 210 18.65 2.48 -14.56
C LEU A 210 19.55 1.64 -15.48
N LYS A 211 20.03 0.49 -14.98
CA LYS A 211 20.82 -0.47 -15.78
C LYS A 211 19.96 -1.43 -16.60
N HIS A 212 18.66 -1.21 -16.66
CA HIS A 212 17.69 -2.06 -17.38
C HIS A 212 17.79 -3.56 -17.03
N LEU A 213 18.20 -3.89 -15.80
CA LEU A 213 18.21 -5.28 -15.35
C LEU A 213 16.79 -5.83 -15.27
N THR A 214 16.63 -7.10 -15.57
CA THR A 214 15.34 -7.77 -15.42
C THR A 214 15.02 -7.94 -13.95
N LEU A 215 13.79 -7.59 -13.57
CA LEU A 215 13.28 -7.56 -12.20
C LEU A 215 11.96 -8.30 -12.12
N ASP A 216 11.83 -9.25 -11.20
CA ASP A 216 10.55 -9.83 -10.83
C ASP A 216 9.78 -8.88 -9.90
N PHE A 217 9.05 -7.96 -10.51
CA PHE A 217 8.22 -7.00 -9.76
C PHE A 217 7.10 -7.69 -8.96
N LEU A 218 6.57 -8.81 -9.47
CA LEU A 218 5.44 -9.50 -8.82
C LEU A 218 5.86 -10.10 -7.48
N SER A 219 7.00 -10.79 -7.45
CA SER A 219 7.58 -11.27 -6.19
C SER A 219 8.01 -10.13 -5.28
N HIS A 220 8.62 -9.07 -5.83
CA HIS A 220 8.99 -7.87 -5.07
C HIS A 220 7.77 -7.21 -4.41
N PHE A 221 6.66 -7.08 -5.14
CA PHE A 221 5.39 -6.57 -4.62
C PHE A 221 4.89 -7.40 -3.43
N ILE A 222 4.82 -8.72 -3.58
CA ILE A 222 4.33 -9.63 -2.54
C ILE A 222 5.24 -9.58 -1.30
N ILE A 223 6.56 -9.65 -1.49
CA ILE A 223 7.55 -9.56 -0.41
C ILE A 223 7.43 -8.23 0.33
N SER A 224 7.30 -7.12 -0.40
CA SER A 224 7.13 -5.79 0.21
C SER A 224 5.90 -5.70 1.11
N ILE A 225 4.79 -6.34 0.73
CA ILE A 225 3.58 -6.42 1.57
C ILE A 225 3.86 -7.24 2.83
N ILE A 226 4.51 -8.39 2.70
CA ILE A 226 4.88 -9.26 3.83
C ILE A 226 5.81 -8.53 4.80
N ASP A 227 6.79 -7.79 4.29
CA ASP A 227 7.72 -7.01 5.10
C ASP A 227 7.00 -5.92 5.89
N VAL A 228 6.04 -5.21 5.27
CA VAL A 228 5.21 -4.22 5.99
C VAL A 228 4.38 -4.88 7.08
N TYR A 229 3.80 -6.05 6.82
CA TYR A 229 3.05 -6.79 7.83
C TYR A 229 3.91 -7.15 9.04
N LYS A 230 5.16 -7.59 8.82
CA LYS A 230 6.07 -8.01 9.89
C LYS A 230 6.64 -6.84 10.69
N ASP A 231 6.97 -5.76 10.01
CA ASP A 231 7.61 -4.58 10.60
C ASP A 231 6.60 -3.48 10.97
N ILE A 232 5.33 -3.83 11.16
CA ILE A 232 4.25 -2.85 11.36
C ILE A 232 4.49 -1.93 12.56
N ALA A 233 5.19 -2.41 13.58
CA ALA A 233 5.54 -1.60 14.77
C ALA A 233 6.49 -0.43 14.45
N THR A 234 7.32 -0.56 13.40
CA THR A 234 8.28 0.45 12.98
C THR A 234 7.81 1.26 11.77
N ARG A 235 6.79 0.78 11.06
CA ARG A 235 6.26 1.42 9.85
C ARG A 235 4.99 2.20 10.18
N ASN A 236 4.88 3.37 9.58
CA ASN A 236 3.76 4.28 9.83
C ASN A 236 2.65 4.18 8.78
N LYS A 237 2.83 3.39 7.71
CA LYS A 237 1.86 3.33 6.60
C LYS A 237 1.81 1.96 5.95
N LEU A 238 0.58 1.55 5.62
CA LEU A 238 0.28 0.39 4.78
C LEU A 238 0.45 0.76 3.31
N ILE A 239 1.08 -0.11 2.53
CA ILE A 239 1.47 0.17 1.13
C ILE A 239 0.51 -0.48 0.12
N PHE A 240 0.61 -0.07 -1.14
CA PHE A 240 -0.12 -0.59 -2.30
C PHE A 240 -1.66 -0.59 -2.18
N PRO A 241 -2.29 0.48 -1.67
CA PRO A 241 -3.75 0.49 -1.52
C PRO A 241 -4.49 0.31 -2.84
N SER A 242 -4.04 0.92 -3.92
CA SER A 242 -4.68 0.80 -5.25
C SER A 242 -4.60 -0.63 -5.78
N ALA A 243 -3.45 -1.29 -5.64
CA ALA A 243 -3.29 -2.68 -6.05
C ALA A 243 -4.16 -3.63 -5.21
N ILE A 244 -4.19 -3.46 -3.88
CA ILE A 244 -5.07 -4.23 -2.99
C ILE A 244 -6.54 -4.02 -3.36
N MET A 245 -6.92 -2.81 -3.74
CA MET A 245 -8.27 -2.50 -4.19
C MET A 245 -8.59 -3.20 -5.51
N LYS A 246 -7.69 -3.17 -6.50
CA LYS A 246 -7.83 -3.89 -7.77
C LYS A 246 -7.96 -5.40 -7.53
N ILE A 247 -7.15 -5.98 -6.63
CA ILE A 247 -7.27 -7.40 -6.21
C ILE A 247 -8.66 -7.66 -5.59
N SER A 248 -9.12 -6.79 -4.72
CA SER A 248 -10.44 -6.92 -4.09
C SER A 248 -11.59 -6.89 -5.11
N HIS A 249 -11.51 -6.04 -6.11
CA HIS A 249 -12.46 -6.01 -7.23
C HIS A 249 -12.42 -7.29 -8.07
N HIS A 250 -11.24 -7.83 -8.32
CA HIS A 250 -11.07 -9.10 -9.05
C HIS A 250 -11.81 -10.26 -8.35
N PHE A 251 -11.83 -10.27 -7.02
CA PHE A 251 -12.57 -11.25 -6.22
C PHE A 251 -14.03 -10.84 -5.95
N SER A 252 -14.54 -9.81 -6.62
CA SER A 252 -15.93 -9.32 -6.49
C SER A 252 -16.35 -9.00 -5.04
N ILE A 253 -15.42 -8.48 -4.24
CA ILE A 253 -15.70 -8.13 -2.85
C ILE A 253 -16.62 -6.91 -2.80
N PRO A 254 -17.77 -6.98 -2.10
CA PRO A 254 -18.71 -5.87 -2.04
C PRO A 254 -18.16 -4.74 -1.16
N PHE A 255 -18.21 -3.52 -1.68
CA PHE A 255 -17.89 -2.31 -0.93
C PHE A 255 -19.16 -1.48 -0.73
N PRO A 256 -19.55 -1.18 0.50
CA PRO A 256 -20.61 -0.21 0.73
C PRO A 256 -20.09 1.17 0.27
N ILE A 257 -20.76 1.77 -0.68
CA ILE A 257 -20.58 3.17 -1.07
C ILE A 257 -21.17 4.01 0.08
N SER A 258 -20.45 4.17 1.17
CA SER A 258 -20.85 5.07 2.24
C SER A 258 -20.14 6.41 2.07
N SER A 259 -20.90 7.49 2.18
CA SER A 259 -20.53 8.88 1.92
C SER A 259 -19.47 9.48 2.88
N HIS A 260 -18.78 8.69 3.67
CA HIS A 260 -17.84 9.15 4.72
C HIS A 260 -16.42 8.57 4.60
N PHE A 261 -16.01 8.21 3.39
CA PHE A 261 -14.62 7.79 3.17
C PHE A 261 -13.75 9.02 2.92
N HIS A 262 -12.65 9.15 3.66
CA HIS A 262 -11.56 10.04 3.27
C HIS A 262 -11.05 9.57 1.90
N ILE A 263 -11.48 10.28 0.87
CA ILE A 263 -11.00 10.11 -0.49
C ILE A 263 -9.55 10.61 -0.49
N MET A 264 -8.61 9.69 -0.62
CA MET A 264 -7.22 10.06 -0.89
C MET A 264 -7.18 10.55 -2.34
N CYS A 265 -7.23 11.86 -2.54
CA CYS A 265 -7.13 12.46 -3.85
C CYS A 265 -5.78 12.11 -4.48
N ALA A 266 -5.80 11.61 -5.72
CA ALA A 266 -4.62 11.49 -6.53
C ALA A 266 -4.04 12.91 -6.75
N HIS A 267 -2.88 13.18 -6.19
CA HIS A 267 -2.14 14.40 -6.48
C HIS A 267 -1.39 14.19 -7.80
N ARG A 268 -1.59 15.12 -8.74
CA ARG A 268 -0.77 15.18 -9.95
C ARG A 268 0.58 15.83 -9.61
N TYR A 269 1.65 15.28 -10.12
CA TYR A 269 2.91 16.01 -10.24
C TYR A 269 2.81 17.00 -11.41
N ARG A 270 3.10 18.24 -11.16
CA ARG A 270 3.44 19.24 -12.18
C ARG A 270 4.88 19.67 -11.96
#